data_91223db53dbd9601f499bbd619d1b354
#
_entry.id   91223db53dbd9601f499bbd619d1b354
#
_cell.length_a   1.000
_cell.length_b   1.000
_cell.length_c   1.000
_cell.angle_alpha   90.00
_cell.angle_beta   90.00
_cell.angle_gamma   90.00
#
_symmetry.space_group_name_H-M   'P 1'
#
loop_
_entity.id
_entity.type
_entity.pdbx_description
1 polymer ?
#
loop_
_entity_poly.entity_id
_entity_poly.type
_entity_poly.pdbx_seq_one_letter_code
_entity_poly.pdbx_strand_id
1 'polypeptide(L)'
;MMRFIRFLVVLAPAVALLQLCLTPGSGNALPLFARKYSFQCTQCHMAFPRLNAFGMKFRQNGYRLDGEKGKSPWEEKEFPLSLVGNVGIQNLNYKDNDTSYSTTSFVQNAVEFHTAGTLAENITFHFDNGFANGAGGTLESGMAFVQFDDVAKSGAMNIKAGIYDADIPYLADSRKTTLNGYINPVTLGGQGVELNGMKSTWTYAAGLNNSGRTTGKAGASTRNNLENWYGWVMKDVSHGQLVSGRVWMDRQDPRVADKTASNHLMGQVSAYLNKARWAVIPGYTYESFEDVPKTSGIGTGTMSLSGGLLEALMFLDPANRWLVTGRYEIRHVGTSDVVAQSGDDTQTELNLSLFVNSNAKVAIDWTHATLKQHNFIEDNPTEPRTDEVQIYAHLGY
;
A
#
# COMPACT_ATOMS: atom_id res chain seq x y z
N MET A 1 -18.39 28.40 26.37
CA MET A 1 -17.03 28.37 26.94
C MET A 1 -16.32 27.03 26.75
N MET A 2 -16.88 25.88 27.11
CA MET A 2 -16.26 24.55 26.91
C MET A 2 -15.88 24.20 25.46
N ARG A 3 -16.68 24.58 24.46
CA ARG A 3 -16.38 24.33 23.03
C ARG A 3 -15.18 25.14 22.54
N PHE A 4 -14.99 26.35 23.04
CA PHE A 4 -13.87 27.22 22.68
C PHE A 4 -12.53 26.68 23.27
N ILE A 5 -12.59 26.19 24.52
CA ILE A 5 -11.40 25.54 25.15
C ILE A 5 -11.00 24.28 24.43
N ARG A 6 -11.95 23.45 23.99
CA ARG A 6 -11.64 22.25 23.18
C ARG A 6 -10.99 22.61 21.85
N PHE A 7 -11.41 23.69 21.21
CA PHE A 7 -10.81 24.17 19.96
C PHE A 7 -9.37 24.65 20.17
N LEU A 8 -9.10 25.37 21.26
CA LEU A 8 -7.74 25.82 21.60
C LEU A 8 -6.78 24.68 21.98
N VAL A 9 -7.28 23.65 22.65
CA VAL A 9 -6.51 22.47 23.03
C VAL A 9 -6.09 21.65 21.79
N VAL A 10 -6.89 21.67 20.73
CA VAL A 10 -6.55 21.00 19.46
C VAL A 10 -5.67 21.88 18.58
N LEU A 11 -5.87 23.19 18.59
CA LEU A 11 -5.12 24.14 17.75
C LEU A 11 -3.67 24.31 18.24
N ALA A 12 -3.45 24.32 19.55
CA ALA A 12 -2.12 24.57 20.11
C ALA A 12 -1.07 23.51 19.72
N PRO A 13 -1.34 22.19 19.81
CA PRO A 13 -0.39 21.19 19.34
C PRO A 13 -0.25 21.18 17.81
N ALA A 14 -1.30 21.51 17.06
CA ALA A 14 -1.18 21.65 15.60
C ALA A 14 -0.29 22.82 15.20
N VAL A 15 -0.39 23.97 15.90
CA VAL A 15 0.50 25.12 15.70
C VAL A 15 1.91 24.83 16.17
N ALA A 16 2.10 24.10 17.27
CA ALA A 16 3.42 23.68 17.75
C ALA A 16 4.10 22.69 16.79
N LEU A 17 3.38 21.72 16.26
CA LEU A 17 3.84 20.84 15.20
C LEU A 17 4.19 21.62 13.93
N LEU A 18 3.37 22.57 13.53
CA LEU A 18 3.62 23.43 12.39
C LEU A 18 4.89 24.30 12.60
N GLN A 19 5.09 24.83 13.80
CA GLN A 19 6.31 25.59 14.13
C GLN A 19 7.57 24.72 14.14
N LEU A 20 7.50 23.49 14.64
CA LEU A 20 8.61 22.52 14.57
C LEU A 20 8.94 22.17 13.10
N CYS A 21 7.92 22.08 12.23
CA CYS A 21 8.12 21.84 10.80
C CYS A 21 8.64 23.09 10.05
N LEU A 22 8.37 24.30 10.53
CA LEU A 22 8.75 25.56 9.88
C LEU A 22 10.13 26.08 10.31
N THR A 23 10.73 25.57 11.40
CA THR A 23 12.11 25.92 11.74
C THR A 23 13.04 25.25 10.73
N PRO A 24 13.79 26.00 9.89
CA PRO A 24 14.76 25.42 8.99
C PRO A 24 15.95 24.93 9.81
N GLY A 25 15.81 23.78 10.43
CA GLY A 25 16.94 23.04 10.93
C GLY A 25 17.76 22.59 9.73
N SER A 26 19.03 22.92 9.68
CA SER A 26 20.01 22.41 8.72
C SER A 26 20.31 20.91 8.90
N GLY A 27 19.34 20.14 9.36
CA GLY A 27 19.39 18.69 9.40
C GLY A 27 19.21 18.14 7.99
N ASN A 28 20.32 17.77 7.35
CA ASN A 28 20.31 17.00 6.09
C ASN A 28 19.86 15.54 6.32
N ALA A 29 18.72 15.37 6.98
CA ALA A 29 18.13 14.07 7.18
C ALA A 29 17.31 13.71 5.92
N LEU A 30 18.00 13.44 4.83
CA LEU A 30 17.39 12.93 3.61
C LEU A 30 17.15 11.41 3.75
N PRO A 31 16.03 10.87 3.22
CA PRO A 31 15.83 9.44 3.14
C PRO A 31 17.01 8.74 2.46
N LEU A 32 17.23 7.50 2.86
CA LEU A 32 18.32 6.61 2.51
C LEU A 32 18.99 6.83 1.14
N PHE A 33 18.23 6.70 0.05
CA PHE A 33 18.79 6.82 -1.30
C PHE A 33 19.02 8.26 -1.75
N ALA A 34 18.26 9.20 -1.20
CA ALA A 34 18.49 10.62 -1.45
C ALA A 34 19.83 11.07 -0.85
N ARG A 35 20.22 10.54 0.33
CA ARG A 35 21.56 10.77 0.90
C ARG A 35 22.66 10.14 0.05
N LYS A 36 22.50 8.84 -0.26
CA LYS A 36 23.51 8.08 -1.03
C LYS A 36 23.83 8.74 -2.38
N TYR A 37 22.80 9.18 -3.11
CA TYR A 37 22.95 9.70 -4.48
C TYR A 37 22.84 11.22 -4.59
N SER A 38 22.66 11.93 -3.48
CA SER A 38 22.38 13.37 -3.45
C SER A 38 21.16 13.75 -4.30
N PHE A 39 20.13 12.89 -4.29
CA PHE A 39 18.90 13.09 -5.04
C PHE A 39 17.87 13.90 -4.24
N GLN A 40 17.05 14.66 -4.95
CA GLN A 40 15.81 15.20 -4.38
C GLN A 40 14.73 14.11 -4.37
N CYS A 41 13.77 14.18 -3.45
CA CYS A 41 12.68 13.21 -3.38
C CYS A 41 11.88 13.09 -4.67
N THR A 42 11.75 14.18 -5.42
CA THR A 42 11.09 14.25 -6.73
C THR A 42 11.82 13.47 -7.84
N GLN A 43 13.08 13.07 -7.61
CA GLN A 43 13.78 12.18 -8.54
C GLN A 43 13.13 10.80 -8.62
N CYS A 44 12.67 10.27 -7.47
CA CYS A 44 12.08 8.93 -7.38
C CYS A 44 10.56 8.96 -7.19
N HIS A 45 10.02 10.05 -6.66
CA HIS A 45 8.61 10.17 -6.32
C HIS A 45 7.92 11.24 -7.16
N MET A 46 6.73 10.95 -7.62
CA MET A 46 5.82 11.99 -8.09
C MET A 46 5.34 12.81 -6.89
N ALA A 47 4.86 12.14 -5.88
CA ALA A 47 4.48 12.67 -4.58
C ALA A 47 4.73 11.57 -3.55
N PHE A 48 5.54 11.81 -2.52
CA PHE A 48 5.85 10.79 -1.52
C PHE A 48 4.59 10.25 -0.84
N PRO A 49 4.38 8.90 -0.76
CA PRO A 49 5.32 7.83 -1.15
C PRO A 49 5.17 7.33 -2.61
N ARG A 50 4.30 7.90 -3.43
CA ARG A 50 4.03 7.48 -4.82
C ARG A 50 5.27 7.59 -5.69
N LEU A 51 5.74 6.46 -6.24
CA LEU A 51 6.89 6.44 -7.14
C LEU A 51 6.53 6.98 -8.54
N ASN A 52 7.48 7.68 -9.15
CA ASN A 52 7.47 7.98 -10.58
C ASN A 52 8.16 6.85 -11.37
N ALA A 53 8.23 6.97 -12.70
CA ALA A 53 8.82 5.94 -13.56
C ALA A 53 10.30 5.64 -13.21
N PHE A 54 11.08 6.66 -12.86
CA PHE A 54 12.46 6.47 -12.43
C PHE A 54 12.54 5.71 -11.10
N GLY A 55 11.74 6.09 -10.10
CA GLY A 55 11.71 5.43 -8.80
C GLY A 55 11.27 3.96 -8.88
N MET A 56 10.30 3.67 -9.75
CA MET A 56 9.88 2.29 -10.02
C MET A 56 11.02 1.47 -10.63
N LYS A 57 11.69 2.02 -11.66
CA LYS A 57 12.84 1.36 -12.29
C LYS A 57 14.01 1.16 -11.31
N PHE A 58 14.34 2.18 -10.52
CA PHE A 58 15.41 2.13 -9.53
C PHE A 58 15.16 1.03 -8.49
N ARG A 59 13.93 0.94 -7.96
CA ARG A 59 13.56 -0.15 -7.03
C ARG A 59 13.69 -1.52 -7.68
N GLN A 60 13.21 -1.68 -8.91
CA GLN A 60 13.26 -2.95 -9.63
C GLN A 60 14.69 -3.37 -10.00
N ASN A 61 15.59 -2.40 -10.19
CA ASN A 61 17.01 -2.62 -10.46
C ASN A 61 17.83 -2.85 -9.16
N GLY A 62 17.20 -3.26 -8.07
CA GLY A 62 17.89 -3.53 -6.81
C GLY A 62 18.50 -2.29 -6.16
N TYR A 63 17.80 -1.14 -6.23
CA TYR A 63 18.23 0.13 -5.65
C TYR A 63 19.59 0.62 -6.17
N ARG A 64 19.88 0.35 -7.44
CA ARG A 64 21.11 0.76 -8.13
C ARG A 64 20.77 1.58 -9.37
N LEU A 65 21.67 2.49 -9.71
CA LEU A 65 21.64 3.16 -11.00
C LEU A 65 22.02 2.20 -12.13
N ASP A 66 21.65 2.52 -13.36
CA ASP A 66 22.00 1.70 -14.52
C ASP A 66 23.53 1.57 -14.63
N GLY A 67 24.02 0.33 -14.68
CA GLY A 67 25.45 0.03 -14.76
C GLY A 67 26.22 0.15 -13.44
N GLU A 68 25.58 0.52 -12.36
CA GLU A 68 26.22 0.56 -11.03
C GLU A 68 26.34 -0.87 -10.47
N LYS A 69 27.53 -1.19 -9.97
CA LYS A 69 27.80 -2.40 -9.20
C LYS A 69 27.45 -2.17 -7.74
N GLY A 70 26.75 -3.14 -7.14
CA GLY A 70 26.46 -3.10 -5.71
C GLY A 70 27.73 -3.16 -4.86
N LYS A 71 27.62 -2.62 -3.65
CA LYS A 71 28.67 -2.65 -2.63
C LYS A 71 28.09 -3.18 -1.32
N SER A 72 28.95 -3.66 -0.44
CA SER A 72 28.56 -3.98 0.91
C SER A 72 28.10 -2.71 1.64
N PRO A 73 27.09 -2.76 2.54
CA PRO A 73 26.69 -1.63 3.37
C PRO A 73 27.84 -1.05 4.20
N TRP A 74 28.84 -1.85 4.52
CA TRP A 74 30.03 -1.45 5.27
C TRP A 74 31.07 -0.69 4.44
N GLU A 75 30.93 -0.72 3.12
CA GLU A 75 31.75 0.03 2.17
C GLU A 75 31.08 1.34 1.74
N GLU A 76 29.83 1.52 2.11
CA GLU A 76 29.09 2.74 1.82
C GLU A 76 29.45 3.84 2.82
N LYS A 77 29.47 5.08 2.33
CA LYS A 77 29.77 6.26 3.17
C LYS A 77 28.75 6.46 4.29
N GLU A 78 27.52 6.04 4.05
CA GLU A 78 26.40 6.20 4.95
C GLU A 78 25.65 4.88 5.09
N PHE A 79 25.37 4.51 6.33
CA PHE A 79 24.57 3.31 6.58
C PHE A 79 23.17 3.49 6.04
N PRO A 80 22.63 2.50 5.29
CA PRO A 80 21.36 2.62 4.60
C PRO A 80 20.16 2.45 5.55
N LEU A 81 19.93 3.39 6.42
CA LEU A 81 18.81 3.41 7.39
C LEU A 81 17.97 4.67 7.23
N SER A 82 16.67 4.52 7.27
CA SER A 82 15.72 5.61 7.43
C SER A 82 14.61 5.27 8.41
N LEU A 83 14.00 6.30 8.98
CA LEU A 83 12.85 6.24 9.86
C LEU A 83 11.69 6.95 9.20
N VAL A 84 10.51 6.37 9.28
CA VAL A 84 9.27 6.97 8.79
C VAL A 84 8.21 6.87 9.86
N GLY A 85 7.41 7.90 10.02
CA GLY A 85 6.31 7.86 10.98
C GLY A 85 5.21 8.86 10.68
N ASN A 86 4.02 8.54 11.13
CA ASN A 86 2.84 9.39 11.08
C ASN A 86 2.30 9.63 12.48
N VAL A 87 1.94 10.87 12.78
CA VAL A 87 1.22 11.25 13.99
C VAL A 87 0.10 12.22 13.64
N GLY A 88 -1.05 12.06 14.26
CA GLY A 88 -2.19 12.90 13.93
C GLY A 88 -3.35 12.82 14.90
N ILE A 89 -4.43 13.44 14.49
CA ILE A 89 -5.73 13.41 15.16
C ILE A 89 -6.75 12.91 14.17
N GLN A 90 -7.54 11.94 14.60
CA GLN A 90 -8.61 11.32 13.83
C GLN A 90 -9.96 11.68 14.48
N ASN A 91 -10.92 12.01 13.66
CA ASN A 91 -12.33 12.00 14.04
C ASN A 91 -13.05 10.97 13.18
N LEU A 92 -13.63 9.98 13.82
CA LEU A 92 -14.35 8.89 13.20
C LEU A 92 -15.81 8.94 13.59
N ASN A 93 -16.70 8.97 12.62
CA ASN A 93 -18.13 8.78 12.79
C ASN A 93 -18.52 7.45 12.12
N TYR A 94 -19.05 6.57 12.92
CA TYR A 94 -19.51 5.26 12.48
C TYR A 94 -21.01 5.17 12.65
N LYS A 95 -21.68 4.61 11.66
CA LYS A 95 -23.12 4.34 11.72
C LYS A 95 -23.40 3.01 11.04
N ASP A 96 -24.09 2.15 11.75
CA ASP A 96 -24.70 0.92 11.28
C ASP A 96 -26.17 0.92 11.67
N ASN A 97 -26.95 -0.10 11.28
CA ASN A 97 -28.40 -0.16 11.50
C ASN A 97 -28.83 0.24 12.91
N ASP A 98 -28.19 -0.32 13.93
CA ASP A 98 -28.55 -0.15 15.35
C ASP A 98 -27.46 0.57 16.18
N THR A 99 -26.29 0.82 15.60
CA THR A 99 -25.14 1.40 16.31
C THR A 99 -24.67 2.68 15.64
N SER A 100 -24.50 3.71 16.45
CA SER A 100 -23.89 4.96 15.99
C SER A 100 -22.98 5.51 17.06
N TYR A 101 -21.75 5.85 16.70
CA TYR A 101 -20.81 6.51 17.60
C TYR A 101 -19.91 7.49 16.86
N SER A 102 -19.37 8.44 17.62
CA SER A 102 -18.35 9.36 17.14
C SER A 102 -17.21 9.39 18.14
N THR A 103 -15.99 9.24 17.63
CA THR A 103 -14.77 9.27 18.45
C THR A 103 -13.79 10.28 17.89
N THR A 104 -13.00 10.89 18.79
CA THR A 104 -11.85 11.70 18.42
C THR A 104 -10.66 11.18 19.22
N SER A 105 -9.60 10.83 18.53
CA SER A 105 -8.42 10.21 19.13
C SER A 105 -7.13 10.75 18.52
N PHE A 106 -6.04 10.69 19.28
CA PHE A 106 -4.72 10.75 18.70
C PHE A 106 -4.42 9.43 18.01
N VAL A 107 -3.84 9.53 16.83
CA VAL A 107 -3.40 8.36 16.06
C VAL A 107 -1.91 8.50 15.76
N GLN A 108 -1.23 7.40 15.93
CA GLN A 108 0.13 7.19 15.48
C GLN A 108 0.08 5.95 14.59
N ASN A 109 0.24 6.13 13.26
CA ASN A 109 0.14 5.01 12.33
C ASN A 109 1.44 4.33 12.37
N ALA A 110 2.26 3.91 12.64
CA ALA A 110 3.55 3.28 12.72
C ALA A 110 4.72 4.26 12.81
N VAL A 111 5.73 3.86 13.52
CA VAL A 111 7.11 4.30 13.32
C VAL A 111 7.84 3.13 12.68
N GLU A 112 8.34 3.32 11.49
CA GLU A 112 8.93 2.25 10.70
C GLU A 112 10.42 2.51 10.46
N PHE A 113 11.22 1.46 10.62
CA PHE A 113 12.60 1.42 10.17
C PHE A 113 12.62 0.84 8.77
N HIS A 114 13.28 1.53 7.86
CA HIS A 114 13.55 1.05 6.53
C HIS A 114 15.04 0.97 6.31
N THR A 115 15.52 -0.19 5.88
CA THR A 115 16.88 -0.36 5.39
C THR A 115 16.84 -1.16 4.09
N ALA A 116 17.51 -0.65 3.07
CA ALA A 116 17.55 -1.29 1.77
C ALA A 116 18.83 -0.87 1.03
N GLY A 117 19.29 -1.70 0.13
CA GLY A 117 20.50 -1.45 -0.64
C GLY A 117 21.12 -2.72 -1.14
N THR A 118 22.45 -2.72 -1.31
CA THR A 118 23.19 -3.87 -1.80
C THR A 118 24.02 -4.51 -0.69
N LEU A 119 24.06 -5.83 -0.65
CA LEU A 119 24.97 -6.61 0.22
C LEU A 119 26.29 -6.94 -0.50
N ALA A 120 26.24 -7.04 -1.82
CA ALA A 120 27.34 -7.33 -2.70
C ALA A 120 27.05 -6.83 -4.12
N GLU A 121 27.95 -7.09 -5.07
CA GLU A 121 27.83 -6.61 -6.46
C GLU A 121 26.47 -6.86 -7.10
N ASN A 122 25.91 -8.06 -6.90
CA ASN A 122 24.61 -8.47 -7.50
C ASN A 122 23.66 -9.05 -6.44
N ILE A 123 23.72 -8.53 -5.21
CA ILE A 123 22.82 -8.97 -4.14
C ILE A 123 22.24 -7.73 -3.49
N THR A 124 20.94 -7.59 -3.61
CA THR A 124 20.15 -6.52 -2.98
C THR A 124 19.42 -7.06 -1.77
N PHE A 125 19.16 -6.21 -0.80
CA PHE A 125 18.30 -6.50 0.33
C PHE A 125 17.31 -5.38 0.57
N HIS A 126 16.22 -5.72 1.22
CA HIS A 126 15.27 -4.78 1.79
C HIS A 126 14.75 -5.35 3.10
N PHE A 127 14.71 -4.50 4.10
CA PHE A 127 14.11 -4.80 5.37
C PHE A 127 13.38 -3.56 5.86
N ASP A 128 12.11 -3.70 6.16
CA ASP A 128 11.32 -2.73 6.90
C ASP A 128 10.61 -3.40 8.08
N ASN A 129 10.48 -2.66 9.16
CA ASN A 129 9.82 -3.13 10.35
C ASN A 129 9.13 -1.95 11.05
N GLY A 130 7.86 -2.10 11.33
CA GLY A 130 7.04 -1.13 12.04
C GLY A 130 6.90 -1.49 13.51
N PHE A 131 6.95 -0.48 14.37
CA PHE A 131 6.46 -0.60 15.73
C PHE A 131 4.96 -0.37 15.70
N ALA A 132 4.19 -1.42 15.97
CA ALA A 132 2.74 -1.34 15.90
C ALA A 132 2.15 -0.40 16.93
N ASN A 133 1.13 0.28 16.51
CA ASN A 133 0.31 1.15 17.32
C ASN A 133 -0.75 0.36 18.01
N GLY A 134 -0.47 -0.32 18.97
CA GLY A 134 -1.52 -1.02 19.68
C GLY A 134 -1.12 -1.21 21.14
N ALA A 135 -2.09 -1.44 22.00
CA ALA A 135 -1.88 -1.72 23.42
C ALA A 135 -0.96 -2.93 23.71
N GLY A 136 -0.26 -3.47 22.71
CA GLY A 136 0.61 -4.61 22.81
C GLY A 136 2.05 -4.43 22.33
N GLY A 137 2.37 -3.33 21.65
CA GLY A 137 3.76 -3.03 21.23
C GLY A 137 4.43 -4.12 20.40
N THR A 138 3.67 -4.87 19.61
CA THR A 138 4.21 -5.94 18.77
C THR A 138 4.95 -5.36 17.58
N LEU A 139 6.14 -5.89 17.30
CA LEU A 139 6.85 -5.62 16.06
C LEU A 139 6.06 -6.25 14.90
N GLU A 140 5.57 -5.44 13.99
CA GLU A 140 5.00 -5.94 12.75
C GLU A 140 6.11 -5.99 11.71
N SER A 141 6.49 -7.18 11.29
CA SER A 141 7.42 -7.33 10.18
C SER A 141 6.74 -6.88 8.89
N GLY A 142 7.29 -5.86 8.27
CA GLY A 142 6.97 -5.46 6.92
C GLY A 142 7.65 -6.39 5.90
N MET A 143 8.38 -5.82 4.95
CA MET A 143 9.16 -6.58 3.99
C MET A 143 10.51 -7.00 4.57
N ALA A 144 10.96 -8.21 4.26
CA ALA A 144 12.28 -8.72 4.59
C ALA A 144 12.73 -9.70 3.50
N PHE A 145 13.49 -9.22 2.52
CA PHE A 145 13.91 -10.06 1.40
C PHE A 145 15.35 -9.79 0.97
N VAL A 146 15.90 -10.78 0.29
CA VAL A 146 17.13 -10.68 -0.49
C VAL A 146 16.80 -10.92 -1.95
N GLN A 147 17.42 -10.17 -2.85
CA GLN A 147 17.29 -10.33 -4.29
C GLN A 147 18.66 -10.55 -4.91
N PHE A 148 18.78 -11.60 -5.71
CA PHE A 148 19.91 -11.85 -6.58
C PHE A 148 19.64 -11.18 -7.91
N ASP A 149 20.43 -10.17 -8.21
CA ASP A 149 20.24 -9.32 -9.38
C ASP A 149 21.03 -9.85 -10.57
N ASP A 150 20.55 -9.54 -11.77
CA ASP A 150 21.25 -9.84 -13.03
C ASP A 150 21.59 -11.32 -13.24
N VAL A 151 20.76 -12.24 -12.73
CA VAL A 151 20.98 -13.68 -12.88
C VAL A 151 21.07 -14.08 -14.37
N ALA A 152 20.33 -13.42 -15.23
CA ALA A 152 20.38 -13.58 -16.69
C ALA A 152 20.95 -12.34 -17.40
N LYS A 153 21.93 -11.66 -16.84
CA LYS A 153 22.60 -10.44 -17.38
C LYS A 153 21.61 -9.37 -17.90
N SER A 154 21.99 -8.13 -17.79
CA SER A 154 21.21 -6.96 -18.27
C SER A 154 19.87 -6.68 -17.55
N GLY A 155 19.68 -7.08 -16.28
CA GLY A 155 18.45 -6.79 -15.52
C GLY A 155 17.21 -7.57 -16.00
N ALA A 156 17.38 -8.49 -16.95
CA ALA A 156 16.27 -9.24 -17.51
C ALA A 156 15.70 -10.30 -16.56
N MET A 157 16.48 -10.73 -15.57
CA MET A 157 16.01 -11.69 -14.58
C MET A 157 16.73 -11.53 -13.25
N ASN A 158 15.95 -11.32 -12.21
CA ASN A 158 16.37 -11.33 -10.82
C ASN A 158 15.58 -12.41 -10.07
N ILE A 159 16.14 -12.90 -8.96
CA ILE A 159 15.48 -13.83 -8.06
C ILE A 159 15.39 -13.17 -6.70
N LYS A 160 14.17 -12.99 -6.20
CA LYS A 160 13.87 -12.43 -4.87
C LYS A 160 13.35 -13.54 -3.97
N ALA A 161 13.82 -13.58 -2.74
CA ALA A 161 13.38 -14.55 -1.74
C ALA A 161 13.21 -13.88 -0.37
N GLY A 162 12.15 -14.22 0.35
CA GLY A 162 11.83 -13.66 1.66
C GLY A 162 10.38 -13.23 1.78
N ILE A 163 10.13 -12.19 2.55
CA ILE A 163 8.80 -11.57 2.76
C ILE A 163 8.74 -10.31 1.91
N TYR A 164 7.78 -10.23 1.00
CA TYR A 164 7.67 -9.11 0.07
C TYR A 164 6.24 -8.90 -0.43
N ASP A 165 5.95 -7.69 -0.91
CA ASP A 165 4.72 -7.37 -1.61
C ASP A 165 4.85 -7.74 -3.10
N ALA A 166 3.90 -8.54 -3.60
CA ALA A 166 3.77 -8.91 -5.01
C ALA A 166 2.93 -7.86 -5.76
N ASP A 167 3.28 -6.61 -5.60
CA ASP A 167 2.49 -5.48 -6.07
C ASP A 167 2.95 -4.97 -7.45
N ILE A 168 1.99 -4.41 -8.18
CA ILE A 168 2.30 -3.60 -9.36
C ILE A 168 3.00 -2.32 -8.86
N PRO A 169 4.17 -1.92 -9.42
CA PRO A 169 5.01 -0.88 -8.84
C PRO A 169 4.35 0.48 -8.57
N TYR A 170 3.32 0.86 -9.29
CA TYR A 170 2.59 2.11 -9.07
C TYR A 170 1.26 1.94 -8.30
N LEU A 171 0.80 0.72 -8.07
CA LEU A 171 -0.48 0.41 -7.45
C LEU A 171 -0.26 -0.51 -6.24
N ALA A 172 0.00 0.08 -5.10
CA ALA A 172 0.23 -0.61 -3.84
C ALA A 172 -0.21 0.24 -2.66
N ASP A 173 -0.66 -0.39 -1.59
CA ASP A 173 -1.05 0.30 -0.35
C ASP A 173 0.10 1.11 0.25
N SER A 174 1.31 0.59 0.21
CA SER A 174 2.50 1.29 0.70
C SER A 174 2.88 2.55 -0.11
N ARG A 175 2.22 2.79 -1.25
CA ARG A 175 2.53 3.90 -2.16
C ARG A 175 1.37 4.85 -2.41
N LYS A 176 0.27 4.68 -1.72
CA LYS A 176 -0.84 5.63 -1.78
C LYS A 176 -0.46 6.94 -1.12
N THR A 177 -1.03 8.03 -1.59
CA THR A 177 -0.83 9.36 -1.01
C THR A 177 -1.83 9.70 0.07
N THR A 178 -2.90 8.94 0.16
CA THR A 178 -3.98 8.98 1.13
C THR A 178 -3.69 8.07 2.32
N LEU A 179 -4.46 8.14 3.38
CA LEU A 179 -4.20 7.38 4.59
C LEU A 179 -4.87 6.01 4.59
N ASN A 180 -6.14 5.95 4.20
CA ASN A 180 -6.89 4.72 4.24
C ASN A 180 -6.51 3.77 3.09
N GLY A 181 -6.64 2.45 3.35
CA GLY A 181 -6.37 1.40 2.37
C GLY A 181 -7.37 1.38 1.22
N TYR A 182 -7.03 0.65 0.18
CA TYR A 182 -7.93 0.36 -0.92
C TYR A 182 -8.95 -0.73 -0.50
N ILE A 183 -10.20 -0.59 -0.91
CA ILE A 183 -11.20 -1.66 -0.74
C ILE A 183 -11.02 -2.76 -1.80
N ASN A 184 -10.48 -2.42 -2.96
CA ASN A 184 -10.07 -3.40 -3.95
C ASN A 184 -8.65 -3.89 -3.63
N PRO A 185 -8.33 -5.17 -3.85
CA PRO A 185 -7.01 -5.69 -3.54
C PRO A 185 -5.95 -5.14 -4.50
N VAL A 186 -5.03 -4.36 -3.96
CA VAL A 186 -3.92 -3.79 -4.74
C VAL A 186 -2.57 -4.34 -4.28
N THR A 187 -2.41 -4.63 -3.01
CA THR A 187 -1.20 -5.23 -2.44
C THR A 187 -1.50 -6.67 -2.06
N LEU A 188 -0.70 -7.57 -2.60
CA LEU A 188 -0.69 -8.99 -2.29
C LEU A 188 0.75 -9.34 -1.94
N GLY A 189 0.95 -10.13 -0.93
CA GLY A 189 2.29 -10.41 -0.50
C GLY A 189 2.40 -11.70 0.30
N GLY A 190 3.59 -11.99 0.74
CA GLY A 190 3.86 -13.13 1.55
C GLY A 190 5.32 -13.54 1.56
N GLN A 191 5.58 -14.65 2.22
CA GLN A 191 6.88 -15.28 2.24
C GLN A 191 7.01 -16.24 1.06
N GLY A 192 8.03 -16.06 0.21
CA GLY A 192 8.15 -16.87 -0.97
C GLY A 192 9.34 -16.54 -1.84
N VAL A 193 9.23 -16.90 -3.11
CA VAL A 193 10.22 -16.65 -4.15
C VAL A 193 9.55 -15.98 -5.34
N GLU A 194 10.21 -14.96 -5.88
CA GLU A 194 9.77 -14.21 -7.07
C GLU A 194 10.88 -14.17 -8.10
N LEU A 195 10.55 -14.45 -9.34
CA LEU A 195 11.33 -14.09 -10.51
C LEU A 195 10.81 -12.76 -11.03
N ASN A 196 11.68 -11.77 -11.17
CA ASN A 196 11.30 -10.47 -11.70
C ASN A 196 12.36 -9.93 -12.65
N GLY A 197 12.00 -8.91 -13.41
CA GLY A 197 12.95 -8.29 -14.32
C GLY A 197 12.38 -7.16 -15.15
N MET A 198 13.29 -6.53 -15.90
CA MET A 198 12.97 -5.48 -16.86
C MET A 198 13.63 -5.76 -18.20
N LYS A 199 12.88 -5.60 -19.29
CA LYS A 199 13.44 -5.70 -20.65
C LYS A 199 12.77 -4.69 -21.56
N SER A 200 13.55 -3.76 -22.09
CA SER A 200 13.04 -2.65 -22.92
C SER A 200 11.99 -1.84 -22.12
N THR A 201 10.75 -1.77 -22.61
CA THR A 201 9.64 -1.07 -21.97
C THR A 201 8.79 -1.96 -21.05
N TRP A 202 9.17 -3.21 -20.85
CA TRP A 202 8.44 -4.17 -20.05
C TRP A 202 9.10 -4.37 -18.69
N THR A 203 8.28 -4.41 -17.66
CA THR A 203 8.63 -4.88 -16.30
C THR A 203 7.67 -5.99 -15.92
N TYR A 204 8.16 -7.03 -15.30
CA TYR A 204 7.37 -8.21 -14.99
C TYR A 204 7.85 -8.91 -13.72
N ALA A 205 6.94 -9.66 -13.10
CA ALA A 205 7.25 -10.60 -12.06
C ALA A 205 6.31 -11.80 -12.09
N ALA A 206 6.81 -12.92 -11.58
CA ALA A 206 6.03 -14.10 -11.27
C ALA A 206 6.59 -14.77 -10.03
N GLY A 207 5.73 -15.25 -9.14
CA GLY A 207 6.18 -15.80 -7.87
C GLY A 207 5.26 -16.84 -7.29
N LEU A 208 5.82 -17.51 -6.28
CA LEU A 208 5.15 -18.47 -5.41
C LEU A 208 5.33 -18.01 -3.97
N ASN A 209 4.26 -18.03 -3.18
CA ASN A 209 4.33 -17.72 -1.75
C ASN A 209 3.35 -18.57 -0.93
N ASN A 210 3.46 -18.46 0.38
CA ASN A 210 2.70 -19.25 1.34
C ASN A 210 1.69 -18.45 2.18
N SER A 211 1.43 -17.17 1.84
CA SER A 211 0.45 -16.38 2.57
C SER A 211 -0.74 -16.04 1.71
N GLY A 212 -1.91 -16.11 2.33
CA GLY A 212 -3.16 -15.68 1.70
C GLY A 212 -3.27 -14.15 1.64
N ARG A 213 -4.21 -13.70 0.85
CA ARG A 213 -4.55 -12.30 0.62
C ARG A 213 -4.78 -11.46 1.89
N THR A 214 -5.37 -12.04 2.91
CA THR A 214 -5.87 -11.30 4.09
C THR A 214 -4.80 -10.83 5.04
N THR A 215 -3.61 -11.36 4.94
CA THR A 215 -2.57 -11.06 5.93
C THR A 215 -1.41 -10.27 5.39
N GLY A 216 -1.35 -10.01 4.08
CA GLY A 216 -0.33 -9.14 3.42
C GLY A 216 1.08 -9.19 4.01
N LYS A 217 1.19 -9.59 5.22
CA LYS A 217 2.38 -9.65 6.06
C LYS A 217 2.49 -11.04 6.68
N ALA A 218 3.66 -11.43 7.04
CA ALA A 218 4.03 -12.73 7.60
C ALA A 218 3.34 -13.06 8.93
N GLY A 219 2.07 -12.90 9.00
CA GLY A 219 1.28 -13.20 10.17
C GLY A 219 0.36 -14.37 9.88
N ALA A 220 0.73 -15.54 10.35
CA ALA A 220 -0.23 -16.60 10.59
C ALA A 220 -0.84 -17.35 9.39
N SER A 221 -0.11 -17.59 8.31
CA SER A 221 -0.43 -18.78 7.55
C SER A 221 -0.02 -20.01 8.39
N THR A 222 -0.98 -20.75 8.90
CA THR A 222 -0.72 -22.05 9.53
C THR A 222 -0.36 -23.14 8.51
N ARG A 223 -0.35 -22.81 7.24
CA ARG A 223 0.05 -23.68 6.14
C ARG A 223 1.39 -23.24 5.62
N ASN A 224 2.37 -24.15 5.72
CA ASN A 224 3.71 -23.99 5.16
C ASN A 224 3.78 -24.43 3.69
N ASN A 225 2.67 -24.42 2.96
CA ASN A 225 2.63 -24.86 1.58
C ASN A 225 2.77 -23.66 0.64
N LEU A 226 3.61 -23.78 -0.38
CA LEU A 226 3.72 -22.84 -1.49
C LEU A 226 2.54 -23.05 -2.46
N GLU A 227 1.35 -22.68 -2.05
CA GLU A 227 0.11 -22.92 -2.79
C GLU A 227 -0.37 -21.69 -3.58
N ASN A 228 0.19 -20.52 -3.28
CA ASN A 228 -0.19 -19.28 -3.94
C ASN A 228 0.79 -18.94 -5.04
N TRP A 229 0.29 -18.59 -6.20
CA TRP A 229 1.10 -18.12 -7.30
C TRP A 229 0.50 -16.87 -7.94
N TYR A 230 1.35 -16.07 -8.49
CA TYR A 230 0.97 -14.84 -9.16
C TYR A 230 1.89 -14.52 -10.31
N GLY A 231 1.40 -13.66 -11.18
CA GLY A 231 2.20 -12.97 -12.16
C GLY A 231 1.62 -11.62 -12.49
N TRP A 232 2.48 -10.66 -12.74
CA TRP A 232 2.09 -9.36 -13.27
C TRP A 232 3.04 -8.89 -14.34
N VAL A 233 2.53 -8.06 -15.22
CA VAL A 233 3.28 -7.40 -16.27
C VAL A 233 2.88 -5.95 -16.35
N MET A 234 3.86 -5.07 -16.58
CA MET A 234 3.69 -3.64 -16.77
C MET A 234 4.45 -3.21 -18.01
N LYS A 235 3.84 -2.39 -18.83
CA LYS A 235 4.45 -1.81 -20.04
C LYS A 235 4.46 -0.29 -19.96
N ASP A 236 5.63 0.31 -20.19
CA ASP A 236 5.73 1.73 -20.50
C ASP A 236 5.34 1.92 -21.99
N VAL A 237 4.16 2.49 -22.21
CA VAL A 237 3.63 2.70 -23.56
C VAL A 237 4.09 4.03 -24.15
N SER A 238 4.40 5.02 -23.31
CA SER A 238 4.92 6.33 -23.75
C SER A 238 5.33 7.18 -22.54
N HIS A 239 6.62 7.51 -22.41
CA HIS A 239 7.13 8.53 -21.47
C HIS A 239 6.60 8.40 -20.02
N GLY A 240 6.55 7.18 -19.50
CA GLY A 240 6.06 6.91 -18.16
C GLY A 240 4.54 6.75 -18.04
N GLN A 241 3.83 6.69 -19.17
CA GLN A 241 2.46 6.20 -19.23
C GLN A 241 2.49 4.66 -19.14
N LEU A 242 1.96 4.09 -18.08
CA LEU A 242 2.09 2.65 -17.79
C LEU A 242 0.73 1.98 -17.92
N VAL A 243 0.73 0.77 -18.44
CA VAL A 243 -0.41 -0.14 -18.37
C VAL A 243 0.06 -1.45 -17.76
N SER A 244 -0.78 -2.10 -16.98
CA SER A 244 -0.43 -3.33 -16.30
C SER A 244 -1.59 -4.31 -16.21
N GLY A 245 -1.23 -5.58 -16.09
CA GLY A 245 -2.14 -6.66 -15.76
C GLY A 245 -1.52 -7.59 -14.73
N ARG A 246 -2.35 -8.16 -13.87
CA ARG A 246 -1.96 -9.13 -12.84
C ARG A 246 -2.97 -10.25 -12.76
N VAL A 247 -2.47 -11.45 -12.52
CA VAL A 247 -3.25 -12.60 -12.06
C VAL A 247 -2.69 -13.09 -10.74
N TRP A 248 -3.59 -13.58 -9.89
CA TRP A 248 -3.27 -14.16 -8.61
C TRP A 248 -4.15 -15.39 -8.39
N MET A 249 -3.55 -16.47 -7.95
CA MET A 249 -4.29 -17.63 -7.47
C MET A 249 -3.78 -18.01 -6.09
N ASP A 250 -4.69 -18.21 -5.19
CA ASP A 250 -4.37 -18.77 -3.88
C ASP A 250 -5.41 -19.81 -3.45
N ARG A 251 -5.04 -20.57 -2.46
CA ARG A 251 -5.92 -21.47 -1.77
C ARG A 251 -6.19 -20.90 -0.40
N GLN A 252 -7.25 -20.15 -0.27
CA GLN A 252 -7.67 -19.63 1.01
C GLN A 252 -8.15 -20.76 1.90
N ASP A 253 -7.64 -20.83 3.11
CA ASP A 253 -8.24 -21.62 4.17
C ASP A 253 -9.33 -20.74 4.80
N PRO A 254 -10.60 -21.00 4.58
CA PRO A 254 -11.64 -20.35 5.34
C PRO A 254 -11.49 -20.83 6.80
N ARG A 255 -10.82 -20.06 7.62
CA ARG A 255 -10.73 -20.31 9.06
C ARG A 255 -12.04 -20.08 9.80
N VAL A 256 -13.12 -20.19 9.11
CA VAL A 256 -14.44 -20.34 9.68
C VAL A 256 -14.66 -21.83 9.85
N ALA A 257 -14.51 -22.29 11.06
CA ALA A 257 -14.92 -23.52 11.70
C ALA A 257 -14.95 -24.85 10.93
N ASP A 258 -15.06 -24.92 9.61
CA ASP A 258 -15.24 -26.16 8.87
C ASP A 258 -14.56 -26.19 7.48
N LYS A 259 -13.22 -26.15 7.44
CA LYS A 259 -12.33 -27.09 6.74
C LYS A 259 -12.30 -27.20 5.22
N THR A 260 -13.02 -26.48 4.43
CA THR A 260 -12.84 -26.52 2.97
C THR A 260 -12.01 -25.32 2.49
N ALA A 261 -10.82 -25.59 1.96
CA ALA A 261 -10.01 -24.57 1.33
C ALA A 261 -10.74 -24.06 0.09
N SER A 262 -11.02 -22.77 0.01
CA SER A 262 -11.56 -22.16 -1.20
C SER A 262 -10.44 -21.83 -2.18
N ASN A 263 -10.61 -22.18 -3.45
CA ASN A 263 -9.75 -21.69 -4.51
C ASN A 263 -10.16 -20.24 -4.83
N HIS A 264 -9.18 -19.35 -4.86
CA HIS A 264 -9.38 -17.94 -5.19
C HIS A 264 -8.56 -17.58 -6.42
N LEU A 265 -9.21 -17.02 -7.42
CA LEU A 265 -8.60 -16.46 -8.61
C LEU A 265 -8.90 -14.96 -8.67
N MET A 266 -7.88 -14.16 -8.88
CA MET A 266 -8.01 -12.73 -9.10
C MET A 266 -7.34 -12.32 -10.40
N GLY A 267 -8.02 -11.49 -11.18
CA GLY A 267 -7.50 -10.74 -12.31
C GLY A 267 -7.59 -9.24 -12.07
N GLN A 268 -6.55 -8.49 -12.41
CA GLN A 268 -6.55 -7.04 -12.28
C GLN A 268 -5.90 -6.42 -13.52
N VAL A 269 -6.49 -5.32 -13.98
CA VAL A 269 -5.90 -4.43 -14.99
C VAL A 269 -5.89 -3.01 -14.48
N SER A 270 -4.84 -2.25 -14.78
CA SER A 270 -4.75 -0.85 -14.37
C SER A 270 -3.82 -0.06 -15.30
N ALA A 271 -3.93 1.26 -15.20
CA ALA A 271 -3.03 2.17 -15.89
C ALA A 271 -2.53 3.27 -14.94
N TYR A 272 -1.37 3.83 -15.24
CA TYR A 272 -0.82 5.02 -14.61
C TYR A 272 -0.58 6.05 -15.69
N LEU A 273 -1.47 7.01 -15.75
CA LEU A 273 -1.45 8.10 -16.75
C LEU A 273 -0.95 9.35 -16.03
N ASN A 274 0.24 9.84 -16.42
CA ASN A 274 0.83 10.99 -15.76
C ASN A 274 1.26 12.06 -16.78
N LYS A 275 1.26 13.30 -16.34
CA LYS A 275 1.79 14.42 -17.07
C LYS A 275 2.17 15.54 -16.11
N ALA A 276 3.46 15.90 -16.10
CA ALA A 276 4.01 16.98 -15.29
C ALA A 276 3.53 16.98 -13.82
N ARG A 277 2.38 17.58 -13.53
CA ARG A 277 1.88 17.81 -12.17
C ARG A 277 0.65 16.99 -11.80
N TRP A 278 0.17 16.12 -12.67
CA TRP A 278 -0.98 15.28 -12.36
C TRP A 278 -0.75 13.82 -12.76
N ALA A 279 -1.44 12.92 -12.10
CA ALA A 279 -1.57 11.54 -12.50
C ALA A 279 -2.99 11.03 -12.26
N VAL A 280 -3.40 10.07 -13.08
CA VAL A 280 -4.67 9.35 -12.94
C VAL A 280 -4.40 7.85 -13.02
N ILE A 281 -4.99 7.10 -12.11
CA ILE A 281 -4.83 5.66 -11.99
C ILE A 281 -6.20 5.01 -12.04
N PRO A 282 -6.70 4.64 -13.22
CA PRO A 282 -7.84 3.76 -13.33
C PRO A 282 -7.42 2.31 -13.09
N GLY A 283 -8.29 1.54 -12.47
CA GLY A 283 -8.09 0.11 -12.25
C GLY A 283 -9.41 -0.65 -12.24
N TYR A 284 -9.35 -1.93 -12.58
CA TYR A 284 -10.45 -2.86 -12.47
C TYR A 284 -9.93 -4.19 -11.97
N THR A 285 -10.66 -4.80 -11.04
CA THR A 285 -10.35 -6.09 -10.43
C THR A 285 -11.55 -7.02 -10.53
N TYR A 286 -11.29 -8.26 -10.84
CA TYR A 286 -12.26 -9.34 -10.77
C TYR A 286 -11.70 -10.46 -9.90
N GLU A 287 -12.55 -11.01 -9.03
CA GLU A 287 -12.20 -12.11 -8.13
C GLU A 287 -13.26 -13.19 -8.21
N SER A 288 -12.82 -14.43 -8.17
CA SER A 288 -13.70 -15.60 -8.08
C SER A 288 -13.20 -16.51 -6.96
N PHE A 289 -14.12 -16.95 -6.12
CA PHE A 289 -13.89 -17.88 -5.03
C PHE A 289 -14.72 -19.12 -5.29
N GLU A 290 -14.09 -20.29 -5.26
CA GLU A 290 -14.73 -21.59 -5.36
C GLU A 290 -14.68 -22.28 -3.99
N ASP A 291 -15.58 -23.23 -3.78
CA ASP A 291 -15.70 -24.01 -2.54
C ASP A 291 -15.96 -23.16 -1.28
N VAL A 292 -16.64 -22.04 -1.42
CA VAL A 292 -17.08 -21.21 -0.29
C VAL A 292 -18.27 -21.85 0.41
N PRO A 293 -18.29 -21.97 1.75
CA PRO A 293 -19.43 -22.54 2.47
C PRO A 293 -20.73 -21.79 2.16
N LYS A 294 -21.82 -22.53 1.92
CA LYS A 294 -23.14 -21.95 1.67
C LYS A 294 -23.74 -21.37 2.95
N THR A 295 -24.57 -20.36 2.81
CA THR A 295 -25.35 -19.76 3.90
C THR A 295 -26.26 -20.78 4.61
N SER A 296 -26.71 -21.81 3.89
CA SER A 296 -27.48 -22.92 4.47
C SER A 296 -26.66 -23.84 5.39
N GLY A 297 -25.33 -23.66 5.44
CA GLY A 297 -24.43 -24.55 6.19
C GLY A 297 -24.22 -25.93 5.56
N ILE A 298 -24.83 -26.23 4.42
CA ILE A 298 -24.73 -27.51 3.74
C ILE A 298 -24.15 -27.34 2.35
N GLY A 299 -22.90 -27.86 2.15
CA GLY A 299 -22.20 -27.81 0.86
C GLY A 299 -21.44 -26.51 0.63
N THR A 300 -20.83 -26.41 -0.55
CA THR A 300 -20.05 -25.26 -1.00
C THR A 300 -20.61 -24.67 -2.28
N GLY A 301 -20.26 -23.46 -2.60
CA GLY A 301 -20.66 -22.73 -3.80
C GLY A 301 -19.56 -21.79 -4.30
N THR A 302 -19.89 -20.96 -5.26
CA THR A 302 -18.98 -19.96 -5.83
C THR A 302 -19.43 -18.56 -5.46
N MET A 303 -18.46 -17.64 -5.32
CA MET A 303 -18.69 -16.20 -5.11
C MET A 303 -17.81 -15.43 -6.07
N SER A 304 -18.30 -14.32 -6.58
CA SER A 304 -17.49 -13.40 -7.38
C SER A 304 -17.59 -11.98 -6.86
N LEU A 305 -16.49 -11.28 -6.96
CA LEU A 305 -16.37 -9.85 -6.68
C LEU A 305 -15.84 -9.16 -7.94
N SER A 306 -16.34 -7.98 -8.21
CA SER A 306 -15.75 -7.12 -9.24
C SER A 306 -15.66 -5.70 -8.74
N GLY A 307 -14.58 -5.00 -9.08
CA GLY A 307 -14.35 -3.68 -8.52
C GLY A 307 -13.68 -2.72 -9.47
N GLY A 308 -14.04 -1.45 -9.34
CA GLY A 308 -13.43 -0.34 -10.04
C GLY A 308 -12.67 0.56 -9.09
N LEU A 309 -11.57 1.12 -9.56
CA LEU A 309 -10.74 2.10 -8.88
C LEU A 309 -10.47 3.27 -9.81
N LEU A 310 -10.61 4.48 -9.29
CA LEU A 310 -10.13 5.69 -9.93
C LEU A 310 -9.44 6.56 -8.89
N GLU A 311 -8.13 6.74 -9.02
CA GLU A 311 -7.36 7.68 -8.20
C GLU A 311 -6.79 8.78 -9.08
N ALA A 312 -6.88 10.03 -8.63
CA ALA A 312 -6.33 11.18 -9.33
C ALA A 312 -5.53 12.05 -8.35
N LEU A 313 -4.36 12.49 -8.78
CA LEU A 313 -3.44 13.33 -8.01
C LEU A 313 -3.09 14.57 -8.82
N MET A 314 -3.04 15.73 -8.17
CA MET A 314 -2.63 16.97 -8.83
C MET A 314 -1.90 17.91 -7.88
N PHE A 315 -0.72 18.37 -8.29
CA PHE A 315 -0.05 19.48 -7.65
C PHE A 315 -0.68 20.81 -8.04
N LEU A 316 -1.09 21.60 -7.05
CA LEU A 316 -1.78 22.88 -7.24
C LEU A 316 -0.81 24.02 -7.54
N ASP A 317 0.43 23.92 -7.09
CA ASP A 317 1.44 24.96 -7.23
C ASP A 317 2.66 24.50 -8.08
N PRO A 318 3.35 25.40 -8.75
CA PRO A 318 4.54 25.06 -9.55
C PRO A 318 5.71 24.51 -8.73
N ALA A 319 5.74 24.81 -7.42
CA ALA A 319 6.79 24.32 -6.52
C ALA A 319 6.50 22.89 -6.02
N ASN A 320 5.38 22.28 -6.44
CA ASN A 320 4.95 20.94 -6.04
C ASN A 320 4.84 20.75 -4.52
N ARG A 321 4.39 21.78 -3.82
CA ARG A 321 4.20 21.73 -2.37
C ARG A 321 2.80 21.32 -1.96
N TRP A 322 1.79 21.72 -2.72
CA TRP A 322 0.39 21.40 -2.44
C TRP A 322 -0.09 20.31 -3.37
N LEU A 323 -0.47 19.18 -2.79
CA LEU A 323 -1.05 18.04 -3.51
C LEU A 323 -2.50 17.83 -3.10
N VAL A 324 -3.37 17.70 -4.09
CA VAL A 324 -4.71 17.14 -3.90
C VAL A 324 -4.74 15.74 -4.48
N THR A 325 -5.30 14.80 -3.73
CA THR A 325 -5.61 13.45 -4.20
C THR A 325 -7.08 13.17 -3.99
N GLY A 326 -7.74 12.64 -5.00
CA GLY A 326 -9.07 12.08 -4.91
C GLY A 326 -9.05 10.61 -5.32
N ARG A 327 -9.73 9.76 -4.57
CA ARG A 327 -9.90 8.34 -4.89
C ARG A 327 -11.34 7.93 -4.74
N TYR A 328 -11.83 7.21 -5.71
CA TYR A 328 -13.13 6.55 -5.65
C TYR A 328 -12.98 5.08 -5.99
N GLU A 329 -13.57 4.25 -5.17
CA GLU A 329 -13.60 2.82 -5.36
C GLU A 329 -15.01 2.29 -5.23
N ILE A 330 -15.31 1.29 -6.04
CA ILE A 330 -16.52 0.48 -5.93
C ILE A 330 -16.12 -0.99 -6.01
N ARG A 331 -16.78 -1.82 -5.21
CA ARG A 331 -16.63 -3.27 -5.24
C ARG A 331 -18.01 -3.90 -5.18
N HIS A 332 -18.39 -4.56 -6.24
CA HIS A 332 -19.66 -5.26 -6.36
C HIS A 332 -19.52 -6.72 -5.89
N VAL A 333 -20.41 -7.13 -5.02
CA VAL A 333 -20.55 -8.53 -4.57
C VAL A 333 -21.81 -9.10 -5.22
N GLY A 334 -21.62 -10.09 -6.09
CA GLY A 334 -22.74 -10.76 -6.77
C GLY A 334 -23.54 -11.67 -5.83
N THR A 335 -24.82 -11.85 -6.11
CA THR A 335 -25.64 -12.87 -5.45
C THR A 335 -25.19 -14.27 -5.85
N SER A 336 -25.14 -15.18 -4.89
CA SER A 336 -24.88 -16.60 -5.12
C SER A 336 -25.50 -17.43 -4.00
N ASP A 337 -25.40 -18.76 -4.09
CA ASP A 337 -25.82 -19.66 -2.99
C ASP A 337 -24.99 -19.47 -1.70
N VAL A 338 -23.95 -18.67 -1.75
CA VAL A 338 -23.01 -18.36 -0.64
C VAL A 338 -23.24 -16.99 -0.07
N VAL A 339 -23.85 -16.07 -0.84
CA VAL A 339 -24.10 -14.68 -0.47
C VAL A 339 -25.59 -14.41 -0.62
N ALA A 340 -26.27 -14.22 0.49
CA ALA A 340 -27.71 -13.98 0.52
C ALA A 340 -28.14 -12.66 -0.15
N GLN A 341 -27.27 -11.66 -0.13
CA GLN A 341 -27.57 -10.33 -0.70
C GLN A 341 -26.38 -9.79 -1.50
N SER A 342 -26.68 -9.36 -2.72
CA SER A 342 -25.73 -8.57 -3.52
C SER A 342 -25.66 -7.14 -3.02
N GLY A 343 -24.56 -6.48 -3.29
CA GLY A 343 -24.44 -5.06 -2.97
C GLY A 343 -23.10 -4.47 -3.36
N ASP A 344 -23.05 -3.15 -3.26
CA ASP A 344 -21.86 -2.40 -3.60
C ASP A 344 -21.20 -1.84 -2.34
N ASP A 345 -19.94 -2.18 -2.15
CA ASP A 345 -19.05 -1.46 -1.25
C ASP A 345 -18.51 -0.24 -1.99
N THR A 346 -18.51 0.90 -1.35
CA THR A 346 -17.95 2.12 -1.94
C THR A 346 -17.02 2.83 -0.96
N GLN A 347 -15.97 3.43 -1.48
CA GLN A 347 -15.09 4.32 -0.72
C GLN A 347 -14.73 5.54 -1.55
N THR A 348 -14.91 6.69 -0.94
CA THR A 348 -14.43 7.98 -1.48
C THR A 348 -13.41 8.55 -0.52
N GLU A 349 -12.30 8.99 -1.03
CA GLU A 349 -11.23 9.59 -0.23
C GLU A 349 -10.73 10.87 -0.89
N LEU A 350 -10.56 11.92 -0.09
CA LEU A 350 -10.00 13.20 -0.52
C LEU A 350 -8.87 13.56 0.42
N ASN A 351 -7.71 13.86 -0.13
CA ASN A 351 -6.53 14.27 0.62
C ASN A 351 -6.01 15.60 0.13
N LEU A 352 -5.68 16.48 1.06
CA LEU A 352 -4.91 17.70 0.80
C LEU A 352 -3.61 17.63 1.60
N SER A 353 -2.50 17.56 0.93
CA SER A 353 -1.16 17.49 1.52
C SER A 353 -0.35 18.75 1.23
N LEU A 354 0.33 19.24 2.26
CA LEU A 354 1.36 20.27 2.16
C LEU A 354 2.74 19.65 2.45
N PHE A 355 3.59 19.60 1.46
CA PHE A 355 4.99 19.23 1.63
C PHE A 355 5.76 20.44 2.18
N VAL A 356 6.05 20.42 3.47
CA VAL A 356 6.77 21.48 4.17
C VAL A 356 8.23 21.52 3.70
N ASN A 357 8.81 20.32 3.56
CA ASN A 357 10.12 20.09 2.97
C ASN A 357 10.20 18.67 2.38
N SER A 358 11.37 18.23 1.97
CA SER A 358 11.58 16.90 1.39
C SER A 358 11.25 15.73 2.34
N ASN A 359 11.23 15.95 3.64
CA ASN A 359 11.14 14.93 4.67
C ASN A 359 9.86 15.02 5.51
N ALA A 360 9.07 16.06 5.30
CA ALA A 360 7.88 16.31 6.11
C ALA A 360 6.70 16.77 5.25
N LYS A 361 5.55 16.17 5.47
CA LYS A 361 4.26 16.66 4.98
C LYS A 361 3.25 16.76 6.10
N VAL A 362 2.35 17.72 6.00
CA VAL A 362 1.13 17.81 6.79
C VAL A 362 -0.03 17.58 5.86
N ALA A 363 -1.00 16.80 6.27
CA ALA A 363 -2.13 16.48 5.43
C ALA A 363 -3.45 16.45 6.19
N ILE A 364 -4.51 16.72 5.45
CA ILE A 364 -5.91 16.49 5.86
C ILE A 364 -6.43 15.40 4.93
N ASP A 365 -6.96 14.35 5.50
CA ASP A 365 -7.58 13.25 4.79
C ASP A 365 -9.04 13.13 5.21
N TRP A 366 -9.94 12.99 4.26
CA TRP A 366 -11.34 12.71 4.49
C TRP A 366 -11.73 11.45 3.73
N THR A 367 -12.37 10.53 4.43
CA THR A 367 -12.86 9.27 3.88
C THR A 367 -14.33 9.12 4.17
N HIS A 368 -15.08 8.74 3.17
CA HIS A 368 -16.44 8.24 3.28
C HIS A 368 -16.49 6.81 2.72
N ALA A 369 -16.90 5.85 3.55
CA ALA A 369 -17.01 4.47 3.15
C ALA A 369 -18.39 3.90 3.53
N THR A 370 -18.97 3.13 2.62
CA THR A 370 -20.11 2.26 2.87
C THR A 370 -19.67 0.86 2.51
N LEU A 371 -19.47 0.03 3.54
CA LEU A 371 -18.99 -1.33 3.39
C LEU A 371 -20.11 -2.27 3.84
N LYS A 372 -20.72 -2.97 2.91
CA LYS A 372 -21.72 -3.99 3.24
C LYS A 372 -21.00 -5.17 3.87
N GLN A 373 -21.28 -5.44 5.12
CA GLN A 373 -20.85 -6.70 5.73
C GLN A 373 -21.64 -7.82 5.07
N HIS A 374 -21.02 -8.46 4.10
CA HIS A 374 -21.55 -9.68 3.50
C HIS A 374 -21.32 -10.81 4.50
N ASN A 375 -22.16 -10.87 5.55
CA ASN A 375 -22.13 -11.95 6.51
C ASN A 375 -22.60 -13.23 5.81
N PHE A 376 -21.68 -14.15 5.60
CA PHE A 376 -21.94 -15.45 4.98
C PHE A 376 -22.86 -16.36 5.83
N ILE A 377 -23.22 -15.95 7.05
CA ILE A 377 -23.88 -16.79 8.06
C ILE A 377 -25.10 -16.11 8.71
N GLU A 378 -25.30 -14.81 8.61
CA GLU A 378 -26.38 -14.10 9.31
C GLU A 378 -27.41 -13.48 8.35
N ASP A 379 -28.71 -13.69 8.67
CA ASP A 379 -29.85 -13.21 7.89
C ASP A 379 -30.05 -11.68 7.96
N ASN A 380 -29.20 -10.93 8.65
CA ASN A 380 -29.33 -9.48 8.82
C ASN A 380 -28.07 -8.74 8.34
N PRO A 381 -28.03 -8.34 7.06
CA PRO A 381 -26.90 -7.62 6.52
C PRO A 381 -26.83 -6.23 7.13
N THR A 382 -25.69 -5.88 7.67
CA THR A 382 -25.39 -4.55 8.11
C THR A 382 -24.76 -3.73 6.98
N GLU A 383 -25.07 -2.45 6.89
CA GLU A 383 -24.46 -1.51 5.95
C GLU A 383 -23.70 -0.43 6.74
N PRO A 384 -22.56 -0.75 7.31
CA PRO A 384 -21.80 0.22 8.06
C PRO A 384 -21.32 1.35 7.17
N ARG A 385 -21.57 2.57 7.64
CA ARG A 385 -21.09 3.81 7.03
C ARG A 385 -20.05 4.43 7.94
N THR A 386 -18.96 4.83 7.35
CA THR A 386 -17.87 5.47 8.05
C THR A 386 -17.57 6.81 7.40
N ASP A 387 -17.61 7.87 8.19
CA ASP A 387 -17.07 9.17 7.85
C ASP A 387 -15.87 9.43 8.76
N GLU A 388 -14.73 9.67 8.16
CA GLU A 388 -13.48 9.86 8.89
C GLU A 388 -12.77 11.11 8.40
N VAL A 389 -12.27 11.91 9.34
CA VAL A 389 -11.37 13.02 9.05
C VAL A 389 -10.12 12.85 9.86
N GLN A 390 -8.97 12.85 9.21
CA GLN A 390 -7.66 12.83 9.85
C GLN A 390 -6.84 14.06 9.49
N ILE A 391 -6.17 14.63 10.49
CA ILE A 391 -5.14 15.65 10.31
C ILE A 391 -3.86 15.04 10.85
N TYR A 392 -2.83 14.91 10.01
CA TYR A 392 -1.61 14.22 10.39
C TYR A 392 -0.36 14.87 9.82
N ALA A 393 0.73 14.68 10.54
CA ALA A 393 2.08 14.94 10.05
C ALA A 393 2.76 13.61 9.71
N HIS A 394 3.41 13.57 8.57
CA HIS A 394 4.24 12.46 8.13
C HIS A 394 5.69 12.93 8.07
N LEU A 395 6.56 12.20 8.73
CA LEU A 395 7.98 12.51 8.86
C LEU A 395 8.80 11.32 8.35
N GLY A 396 9.85 11.59 7.57
CA GLY A 396 10.81 10.60 7.10
C GLY A 396 12.25 11.11 7.28
N TYR A 397 13.11 10.30 7.89
CA TYR A 397 14.52 10.60 8.16
C TYR A 397 15.45 9.51 7.65
#